data_5a9c94b2882ed9a6d4d0ced9e3be3ea4
#
_entry.id   5a9c94b2882ed9a6d4d0ced9e3be3ea4
#
_cell.length_a   1.000
_cell.length_b   1.000
_cell.length_c   1.000
_cell.angle_alpha   90.00
_cell.angle_beta   90.00
_cell.angle_gamma   90.00
#
_symmetry.space_group_name_H-M   'P 1'
#
loop_
_entity.id
_entity.type
_entity.pdbx_description
1 polymer ?
#
loop_
_entity_poly.entity_id
_entity_poly.type
_entity_poly.pdbx_seq_one_letter_code
_entity_poly.pdbx_strand_id
1 'polypeptide(L)' 'MIAKVVMLYLTVYSCDTGAVLYQSVRQMPEFSVSGDRVEDCRKTGVQQAKTLAARFQENYPNASANVVCRWARGPLSQRA' A
#
# COMPACT_ATOMS: atom_id res chain seq x y z
N MET A 1 17.31 5.22 -18.86
CA MET A 1 15.98 5.61 -18.96
C MET A 1 15.26 5.49 -17.66
N ILE A 2 14.45 6.43 -17.31
CA ILE A 2 13.73 6.39 -16.09
C ILE A 2 12.35 5.88 -16.33
N ALA A 3 12.00 4.78 -15.69
CA ALA A 3 10.69 4.22 -15.84
C ALA A 3 9.82 4.71 -14.71
N LYS A 4 8.54 4.84 -14.95
CA LYS A 4 7.61 5.19 -13.91
C LYS A 4 7.06 3.90 -13.32
N VAL A 5 6.95 3.86 -12.03
CA VAL A 5 6.39 2.71 -11.33
C VAL A 5 5.29 3.19 -10.42
N VAL A 6 4.39 2.30 -10.07
CA VAL A 6 3.32 2.60 -9.11
C VAL A 6 3.74 2.01 -7.78
N MET A 7 3.74 2.83 -6.75
CA MET A 7 4.09 2.41 -5.40
C MET A 7 2.84 2.30 -4.56
N LEU A 8 2.76 1.23 -3.79
CA LEU A 8 1.66 0.98 -2.88
C LEU A 8 2.13 1.26 -1.45
N TYR A 9 1.51 2.24 -0.83
CA TYR A 9 1.80 2.57 0.55
C TYR A 9 0.62 2.10 1.39
N LEU A 10 0.89 1.24 2.35
CA LEU A 10 -0.14 0.66 3.20
C LEU A 10 0.20 0.98 4.65
N THR A 11 -0.72 1.57 5.37
CA THR A 11 -0.53 1.94 6.77
C THR A 11 -1.70 1.41 7.59
N VAL A 12 -1.39 0.76 8.71
CA VAL A 12 -2.41 0.37 9.68
C VAL A 12 -2.15 1.20 10.93
N TYR A 13 -3.19 1.81 11.45
CA TYR A 13 -3.06 2.71 12.59
C TYR A 13 -4.20 2.53 13.56
N SER A 14 -4.00 3.00 14.78
CA SER A 14 -5.06 2.97 15.80
C SER A 14 -5.85 4.27 15.72
N CYS A 15 -7.14 4.16 15.54
CA CYS A 15 -7.99 5.35 15.50
C CYS A 15 -8.08 6.05 16.84
N ASP A 16 -7.81 5.33 17.94
CA ASP A 16 -7.87 5.92 19.25
C ASP A 16 -6.71 6.85 19.51
N THR A 17 -5.51 6.48 19.12
CA THR A 17 -4.34 7.26 19.44
C THR A 17 -3.66 7.86 18.23
N GLY A 18 -3.99 7.38 17.04
CA GLY A 18 -3.33 7.80 15.83
C GLY A 18 -1.98 7.13 15.62
N ALA A 19 -1.60 6.21 16.50
CA ALA A 19 -0.30 5.56 16.40
C ALA A 19 -0.27 4.61 15.21
N VAL A 20 0.84 4.59 14.50
CA VAL A 20 1.02 3.70 13.38
C VAL A 20 1.41 2.32 13.92
N LEU A 21 0.63 1.31 13.55
CA LEU A 21 0.86 -0.05 14.02
C LEU A 21 1.67 -0.85 13.00
N TYR A 22 1.54 -0.50 11.74
CA TYR A 22 2.23 -1.21 10.68
C TYR A 22 2.29 -0.33 9.44
N GLN A 23 3.38 -0.42 8.70
CA GLN A 23 3.51 0.37 7.51
C GLN A 23 4.36 -0.39 6.50
N SER A 24 3.95 -0.39 5.25
CA SER A 24 4.74 -1.01 4.22
C SER A 24 4.67 -0.23 2.92
N VAL A 25 5.71 -0.37 2.12
CA VAL A 25 5.79 0.26 0.83
C VAL A 25 6.22 -0.80 -0.16
N ARG A 26 5.50 -0.94 -1.25
CA ARG A 26 5.81 -1.95 -2.25
C ARG A 26 5.72 -1.36 -3.63
N GLN A 27 6.54 -1.86 -4.52
CA GLN A 27 6.46 -1.49 -5.92
C GLN A 27 5.54 -2.49 -6.61
N MET A 28 4.58 -1.99 -7.35
CA MET A 28 3.67 -2.84 -8.08
C MET A 28 4.31 -3.34 -9.38
N PRO A 29 3.83 -4.47 -9.92
CA PRO A 29 4.34 -4.97 -11.19
C PRO A 29 4.15 -3.95 -12.29
N GLU A 30 5.00 -4.03 -13.29
CA GLU A 30 4.93 -3.09 -14.39
C GLU A 30 3.80 -3.34 -15.35
N PHE A 31 3.25 -4.53 -15.39
CA PHE A 31 2.13 -4.81 -16.27
C PHE A 31 0.83 -4.72 -15.48
N SER A 32 -0.25 -4.45 -16.17
CA SER A 32 -1.53 -4.26 -15.55
C SER A 32 -2.52 -5.28 -16.07
N VAL A 33 -3.28 -5.88 -15.18
CA VAL A 33 -4.30 -6.82 -15.58
C VAL A 33 -5.51 -6.10 -16.13
N SER A 34 -5.85 -4.96 -15.57
CA SER A 34 -7.03 -4.22 -16.00
C SER A 34 -6.74 -3.15 -17.03
N GLY A 35 -5.48 -2.91 -17.32
CA GLY A 35 -5.10 -1.82 -18.20
C GLY A 35 -4.83 -0.52 -17.48
N ASP A 36 -5.04 -0.48 -16.19
CA ASP A 36 -4.81 0.71 -15.38
C ASP A 36 -4.00 0.29 -14.16
N ARG A 37 -2.72 0.65 -14.14
CA ARG A 37 -1.83 0.22 -13.08
C ARG A 37 -2.19 0.80 -11.72
N VAL A 38 -2.71 2.01 -11.68
CA VAL A 38 -3.12 2.62 -10.42
C VAL A 38 -4.36 1.90 -9.88
N GLU A 39 -5.26 1.53 -10.76
CA GLU A 39 -6.45 0.82 -10.35
C GLU A 39 -6.09 -0.57 -9.80
N ASP A 40 -5.16 -1.26 -10.44
CA ASP A 40 -4.70 -2.56 -9.95
C ASP A 40 -4.05 -2.40 -8.58
N CYS A 41 -3.26 -1.35 -8.39
CA CYS A 41 -2.64 -1.07 -7.11
C CYS A 41 -3.70 -0.85 -6.04
N ARG A 42 -4.73 -0.08 -6.35
CA ARG A 42 -5.77 0.20 -5.39
C ARG A 42 -6.53 -1.07 -4.99
N LYS A 43 -6.86 -1.91 -5.95
CA LYS A 43 -7.56 -3.15 -5.66
C LYS A 43 -6.73 -4.07 -4.78
N THR A 44 -5.44 -4.22 -5.12
CA THR A 44 -4.54 -5.04 -4.34
C THR A 44 -4.40 -4.48 -2.93
N GLY A 45 -4.22 -3.17 -2.83
CA GLY A 45 -4.04 -2.52 -1.55
C GLY A 45 -5.26 -2.64 -0.65
N VAL A 46 -6.44 -2.49 -1.21
CA VAL A 46 -7.67 -2.60 -0.43
C VAL A 46 -7.82 -4.02 0.12
N GLN A 47 -7.51 -5.03 -0.67
CA GLN A 47 -7.60 -6.39 -0.19
C GLN A 47 -6.61 -6.64 0.92
N GLN A 48 -5.37 -6.19 0.77
CA GLN A 48 -4.36 -6.36 1.81
C GLN A 48 -4.73 -5.57 3.04
N ALA A 49 -5.28 -4.38 2.86
CA ALA A 49 -5.68 -3.55 3.99
C ALA A 49 -6.76 -4.22 4.81
N LYS A 50 -7.74 -4.84 4.16
CA LYS A 50 -8.80 -5.52 4.89
C LYS A 50 -8.24 -6.68 5.71
N THR A 51 -7.35 -7.46 5.11
CA THR A 51 -6.77 -8.60 5.80
C THR A 51 -5.92 -8.15 6.99
N LEU A 52 -5.10 -7.13 6.80
CA LEU A 52 -4.25 -6.65 7.87
C LEU A 52 -5.05 -5.98 8.98
N ALA A 53 -6.02 -5.16 8.62
CA ALA A 53 -6.85 -4.50 9.62
C ALA A 53 -7.55 -5.53 10.48
N ALA A 54 -8.08 -6.59 9.88
CA ALA A 54 -8.74 -7.63 10.62
C ALA A 54 -7.80 -8.30 11.63
N ARG A 55 -6.56 -8.53 11.22
CA ARG A 55 -5.61 -9.11 12.14
C ARG A 55 -5.28 -8.20 13.28
N PHE A 56 -5.03 -6.93 13.01
CA PHE A 56 -4.67 -5.98 14.05
C PHE A 56 -5.86 -5.70 14.98
N GLN A 57 -7.08 -5.82 14.48
CA GLN A 57 -8.27 -5.59 15.31
C GLN A 57 -8.42 -6.60 16.42
N GLU A 58 -7.72 -7.70 16.36
CA GLU A 58 -7.76 -8.67 17.46
C GLU A 58 -7.16 -8.08 18.73
N ASN A 59 -6.15 -7.19 18.59
CA ASN A 59 -5.53 -6.56 19.74
C ASN A 59 -5.83 -5.08 19.82
N TYR A 60 -6.23 -4.47 18.71
CA TYR A 60 -6.51 -3.05 18.62
C TYR A 60 -7.87 -2.88 17.94
N PRO A 61 -8.98 -2.98 18.68
CA PRO A 61 -10.32 -3.01 18.08
C PRO A 61 -10.62 -1.86 17.13
N ASN A 62 -9.96 -0.71 17.34
CA ASN A 62 -10.19 0.43 16.46
C ASN A 62 -9.09 0.63 15.42
N ALA A 63 -8.38 -0.45 15.09
CA ALA A 63 -7.37 -0.36 14.04
C ALA A 63 -8.04 -0.14 12.69
N SER A 64 -7.41 0.68 11.88
CA SER A 64 -7.89 0.98 10.55
C SER A 64 -6.72 0.99 9.60
N ALA A 65 -6.98 0.92 8.32
CA ALA A 65 -5.91 0.89 7.34
C ALA A 65 -6.13 1.96 6.28
N ASN A 66 -5.02 2.47 5.75
CA ASN A 66 -5.06 3.47 4.71
C ASN A 66 -4.19 2.99 3.55
N VAL A 67 -4.65 3.18 2.33
CA VAL A 67 -3.96 2.74 1.13
C VAL A 67 -3.74 3.95 0.22
N VAL A 68 -2.51 4.14 -0.19
CA VAL A 68 -2.18 5.21 -1.13
C VAL A 68 -1.38 4.60 -2.27
N CYS A 69 -1.80 4.88 -3.49
CA CYS A 69 -1.09 4.44 -4.68
C CYS A 69 -0.59 5.65 -5.42
N ARG A 70 0.70 5.70 -5.71
CA ARG A 70 1.29 6.84 -6.37
C ARG A 70 2.25 6.44 -7.42
N TRP A 71 2.33 7.24 -8.48
CA TRP A 71 3.38 7.11 -9.47
C TRP A 71 4.68 7.64 -8.87
N ALA A 72 5.76 6.95 -9.15
CA ALA A 72 7.08 7.37 -8.71
C ALA A 72 8.09 7.08 -9.80
N ARG A 73 9.27 7.72 -9.76
CA ARG A 73 10.29 7.45 -10.65
C ARG A 73 10.94 6.23 -10.26
N GLY A 74 11.20 5.51 -11.26
CA GLY A 74 11.57 4.30 -10.96
C GLY A 74 12.73 3.92 -10.46
N PRO A 75 13.55 4.18 -10.55
CA PRO A 75 14.56 3.66 -10.13
C PRO A 75 14.98 3.42 -9.03
N LEU A 76 14.32 3.09 -8.51
CA LEU A 76 14.62 2.66 -7.45
C LEU A 76 15.71 1.90 -7.57
N SER A 77 15.72 1.39 -8.51
CA SER A 77 16.63 0.59 -8.71
C SER A 77 17.89 1.07 -8.64
N GLN A 78 18.02 2.05 -8.80
CA GLN A 78 19.16 2.48 -8.85
C GLN A 78 19.76 2.75 -7.80
N ARG A 79 19.51 2.62 -7.10
CA ARG A 79 20.05 2.90 -6.14
C ARG A 79 20.92 2.28 -5.87
N ALA A 80 21.25 2.01 -6.12
CA ALA A 80 22.07 1.35 -5.79
C ALA A 80 22.99 1.54 -5.52
#